data_01ecec51be9ac5ac7823afe59e8943c8
#
_entry.id   01ecec51be9ac5ac7823afe59e8943c8
#
_cell.length_a   1.000
_cell.length_b   1.000
_cell.length_c   1.000
_cell.angle_alpha   90.00
_cell.angle_beta   90.00
_cell.angle_gamma   90.00
#
_symmetry.space_group_name_H-M   'P 1'
#
loop_
_entity.id
_entity.type
_entity.pdbx_description
1 polymer ?
#
loop_
_entity_poly.entity_id
_entity_poly.type
_entity_poly.pdbx_seq_one_letter_code
_entity_poly.pdbx_strand_id
1 'polypeptide(L)'
;MVTLQLYSQEAKIPFKVQPLFDASQSETLGLSFAEGTETFTVFSPQETDNKYNHGVVVFPFQGRLYAQWQSSLVDEDGADTQVFYSRSLNGKDWEKPMVLTTKKVDTITTSGGWWSHGDLLIAYSCVWPEKTGVFKQGFTIYKTSKDGIHWSASKPVTNSFNEPVWGIIEQDVHALPTGRLITVFHMQPGLIATPFYTDDPVGISGWKAGRMENLPSKEGMSRELEPSWFYRKDGAIVMVFRDQDSSFKKLASVSVDNGETWTVPTLIDTPDSRAKQSAGNLPTGTAFMVNNPSGNKNRYPLAITLSQDGFLFDQAFLLRSGGTDLQPMRYKGKYKRAGYSYPKSVVWGTYLYVSY
;
A
#
# COMPACT_ATOMS: atom_id res chain seq x y z
N MET A 1 -11.58 -21.52 -44.99
CA MET A 1 -12.18 -21.98 -43.70
C MET A 1 -11.18 -21.61 -42.62
N VAL A 2 -11.39 -20.46 -41.99
CA VAL A 2 -10.51 -19.94 -40.91
C VAL A 2 -11.10 -20.44 -39.60
N THR A 3 -10.41 -21.36 -38.96
CA THR A 3 -10.79 -21.89 -37.66
C THR A 3 -10.42 -20.84 -36.62
N LEU A 4 -11.41 -20.08 -36.12
CA LEU A 4 -11.28 -19.27 -34.90
C LEU A 4 -11.11 -20.25 -33.73
N GLN A 5 -9.89 -20.38 -33.22
CA GLN A 5 -9.68 -20.94 -31.90
C GLN A 5 -10.19 -19.92 -30.87
N LEU A 6 -11.37 -20.14 -30.34
CA LEU A 6 -11.85 -19.56 -29.12
C LEU A 6 -10.98 -20.12 -27.97
N TYR A 7 -9.95 -19.37 -27.59
CA TYR A 7 -9.32 -19.58 -26.28
C TYR A 7 -10.37 -19.22 -25.23
N SER A 8 -10.99 -20.25 -24.65
CA SER A 8 -11.68 -20.08 -23.38
C SER A 8 -10.64 -19.56 -22.39
N GLN A 9 -10.78 -18.32 -21.95
CA GLN A 9 -10.11 -17.84 -20.76
C GLN A 9 -10.68 -18.64 -19.58
N GLU A 10 -10.11 -19.81 -19.30
CA GLU A 10 -10.12 -20.30 -17.92
C GLU A 10 -9.57 -19.17 -17.08
N ALA A 11 -10.37 -18.68 -16.12
CA ALA A 11 -9.98 -17.62 -15.21
C ALA A 11 -8.68 -18.09 -14.52
N LYS A 12 -7.55 -17.62 -15.02
CA LYS A 12 -6.24 -18.03 -14.50
C LYS A 12 -6.20 -17.58 -13.05
N ILE A 13 -6.23 -18.54 -12.13
CA ILE A 13 -6.11 -18.28 -10.70
C ILE A 13 -4.85 -17.41 -10.51
N PRO A 14 -4.97 -16.21 -9.94
CA PRO A 14 -3.85 -15.28 -9.83
C PRO A 14 -2.62 -15.90 -9.15
N PHE A 15 -2.84 -16.56 -8.03
CA PHE A 15 -1.87 -17.36 -7.27
C PHE A 15 -2.59 -18.26 -6.27
N LYS A 16 -1.85 -19.18 -5.65
CA LYS A 16 -2.32 -20.05 -4.57
C LYS A 16 -1.46 -19.85 -3.33
N VAL A 17 -2.03 -20.09 -2.17
CA VAL A 17 -1.30 -20.15 -0.90
C VAL A 17 -1.52 -21.53 -0.30
N GLN A 18 -0.46 -22.20 0.13
CA GLN A 18 -0.58 -23.45 0.86
C GLN A 18 -1.25 -23.20 2.23
N PRO A 19 -1.79 -24.23 2.90
CA PRO A 19 -2.33 -24.10 4.26
C PRO A 19 -1.20 -23.89 5.27
N LEU A 20 -0.69 -22.66 5.31
CA LEU A 20 0.48 -22.25 6.10
C LEU A 20 0.11 -21.76 7.51
N PHE A 21 -1.17 -21.48 7.75
CA PHE A 21 -1.62 -20.75 8.95
C PHE A 21 -2.49 -21.64 9.84
N ASP A 22 -2.05 -21.86 11.07
CA ASP A 22 -2.82 -22.56 12.10
C ASP A 22 -3.68 -21.57 12.91
N ALA A 23 -4.95 -21.45 12.57
CA ALA A 23 -5.88 -20.53 13.22
C ALA A 23 -6.12 -20.84 14.72
N SER A 24 -5.75 -22.03 15.21
CA SER A 24 -5.83 -22.37 16.65
C SER A 24 -4.78 -21.64 17.48
N GLN A 25 -3.69 -21.20 16.86
CA GLN A 25 -2.58 -20.46 17.47
C GLN A 25 -2.67 -18.96 17.11
N SER A 26 -3.68 -18.26 17.60
CA SER A 26 -4.03 -16.91 17.17
C SER A 26 -2.91 -15.85 17.28
N GLU A 27 -1.90 -16.06 18.12
CA GLU A 27 -0.80 -15.13 18.33
C GLU A 27 0.33 -15.27 17.30
N THR A 28 0.56 -16.48 16.81
CA THR A 28 1.66 -16.83 15.91
C THR A 28 1.20 -17.47 14.60
N LEU A 29 -0.02 -18.01 14.57
CA LEU A 29 -0.56 -18.86 13.49
C LEU A 29 0.33 -20.07 13.17
N GLY A 30 1.05 -20.59 14.16
CA GLY A 30 1.96 -21.73 14.02
C GLY A 30 3.28 -21.39 13.31
N LEU A 31 3.55 -20.11 13.03
CA LEU A 31 4.73 -19.68 12.31
C LEU A 31 5.94 -19.48 13.22
N SER A 32 7.12 -19.79 12.71
CA SER A 32 8.40 -19.41 13.31
C SER A 32 8.79 -17.98 12.91
N PHE A 33 9.53 -17.30 13.77
CA PHE A 33 10.08 -15.97 13.45
C PHE A 33 11.06 -16.05 12.26
N ALA A 34 11.02 -15.06 11.40
CA ALA A 34 12.07 -14.85 10.41
C ALA A 34 13.38 -14.51 11.15
N GLU A 35 14.42 -15.30 10.89
CA GLU A 35 15.73 -15.08 11.52
C GLU A 35 16.31 -13.71 11.17
N GLY A 36 17.00 -13.08 12.12
CA GLY A 36 17.62 -11.77 11.94
C GLY A 36 16.66 -10.58 11.85
N THR A 37 15.38 -10.78 12.20
CA THR A 37 14.42 -9.66 12.26
C THR A 37 14.73 -8.74 13.43
N GLU A 38 14.95 -7.45 13.14
CA GLU A 38 15.10 -6.39 14.11
C GLU A 38 13.96 -5.37 13.99
N THR A 39 13.60 -4.71 15.09
CA THR A 39 12.50 -3.72 15.09
C THR A 39 13.01 -2.38 15.60
N PHE A 40 12.71 -1.32 14.86
CA PHE A 40 13.09 0.05 15.18
C PHE A 40 11.87 0.97 15.15
N THR A 41 11.87 1.99 16.01
CA THR A 41 10.78 2.95 16.09
C THR A 41 11.09 4.17 15.23
N VAL A 42 10.26 4.44 14.21
CA VAL A 42 10.37 5.65 13.39
C VAL A 42 9.94 6.88 14.18
N PHE A 43 8.83 6.78 14.88
CA PHE A 43 8.28 7.87 15.69
C PHE A 43 7.45 7.32 16.85
N SER A 44 7.66 7.88 18.03
CA SER A 44 6.85 7.60 19.23
C SER A 44 6.31 8.92 19.79
N PRO A 45 4.99 9.20 19.65
CA PRO A 45 4.42 10.47 20.05
C PRO A 45 4.52 10.69 21.57
N GLN A 46 4.88 11.91 21.96
CA GLN A 46 4.85 12.40 23.33
C GLN A 46 3.49 13.07 23.63
N GLU A 47 3.26 13.55 24.84
CA GLU A 47 1.96 14.13 25.22
C GLU A 47 1.55 15.35 24.39
N THR A 48 2.49 16.12 23.91
CA THR A 48 2.25 17.31 23.07
C THR A 48 2.12 16.99 21.58
N ASP A 49 2.46 15.76 21.16
CA ASP A 49 2.41 15.36 19.77
C ASP A 49 1.02 14.85 19.35
N ASN A 50 0.81 14.73 18.06
CA ASN A 50 -0.35 14.07 17.48
C ASN A 50 -0.43 12.60 17.90
N LYS A 51 -1.61 12.14 18.32
CA LYS A 51 -1.84 10.80 18.87
C LYS A 51 -2.26 9.77 17.80
N TYR A 52 -2.76 10.23 16.67
CA TYR A 52 -3.07 9.38 15.54
C TYR A 52 -1.96 9.52 14.49
N ASN A 53 -1.26 8.41 14.24
CA ASN A 53 -0.21 8.29 13.23
C ASN A 53 -0.46 7.01 12.46
N HIS A 54 -0.63 7.08 11.13
CA HIS A 54 -1.09 5.93 10.36
C HIS A 54 -0.59 5.94 8.92
N GLY A 55 -0.57 4.74 8.29
CA GLY A 55 -0.24 4.58 6.88
C GLY A 55 1.19 4.98 6.55
N VAL A 56 2.14 4.54 7.37
CA VAL A 56 3.56 4.84 7.16
C VAL A 56 4.09 4.13 5.91
N VAL A 57 4.75 4.91 5.04
CA VAL A 57 5.35 4.44 3.78
C VAL A 57 6.83 4.71 3.80
N VAL A 58 7.63 3.65 3.75
CA VAL A 58 9.09 3.73 3.65
C VAL A 58 9.55 3.69 2.20
N PHE A 59 10.60 4.44 1.89
CA PHE A 59 11.16 4.54 0.54
C PHE A 59 12.64 4.94 0.56
N PRO A 60 13.52 4.30 -0.24
CA PRO A 60 14.93 4.64 -0.32
C PRO A 60 15.17 5.76 -1.33
N PHE A 61 15.97 6.75 -0.95
CA PHE A 61 16.43 7.79 -1.86
C PHE A 61 17.78 8.33 -1.42
N GLN A 62 18.75 8.41 -2.35
CA GLN A 62 20.09 8.97 -2.14
C GLN A 62 20.79 8.49 -0.86
N GLY A 63 20.84 7.16 -0.66
CA GLY A 63 21.51 6.55 0.48
C GLY A 63 20.82 6.71 1.83
N ARG A 64 19.55 7.13 1.84
CA ARG A 64 18.71 7.25 3.03
C ARG A 64 17.41 6.50 2.85
N LEU A 65 16.79 6.10 3.97
CA LEU A 65 15.38 5.76 4.02
C LEU A 65 14.55 6.98 4.41
N TYR A 66 13.43 7.16 3.74
CA TYR A 66 12.39 8.14 4.03
C TYR A 66 11.16 7.40 4.52
N ALA A 67 10.48 7.94 5.51
CA ALA A 67 9.18 7.47 5.96
C ALA A 67 8.21 8.64 5.96
N GLN A 68 7.01 8.50 5.35
CA GLN A 68 5.93 9.47 5.50
C GLN A 68 4.69 8.78 6.06
N TRP A 69 3.89 9.53 6.79
CA TRP A 69 2.64 9.05 7.36
C TRP A 69 1.65 10.20 7.55
N GLN A 70 0.36 9.87 7.60
CA GLN A 70 -0.67 10.81 8.01
C GLN A 70 -0.75 10.90 9.54
N SER A 71 -1.01 12.10 10.03
CA SER A 71 -0.99 12.40 11.46
C SER A 71 -2.06 13.42 11.82
N SER A 72 -2.80 13.16 12.90
CA SER A 72 -3.79 14.07 13.49
C SER A 72 -3.74 14.04 15.01
N LEU A 73 -4.36 15.02 15.66
CA LEU A 73 -4.36 15.12 17.13
C LEU A 73 -4.92 13.88 17.81
N VAL A 74 -6.03 13.33 17.31
CA VAL A 74 -6.76 12.25 18.00
C VAL A 74 -7.08 11.07 17.12
N ASP A 75 -7.74 11.28 15.96
CA ASP A 75 -8.39 10.25 15.16
C ASP A 75 -8.08 10.32 13.67
N GLU A 76 -8.40 9.22 12.99
CA GLU A 76 -8.51 9.20 11.53
C GLU A 76 -9.58 10.22 11.09
N ASP A 77 -9.33 10.86 9.95
CA ASP A 77 -10.20 11.90 9.39
C ASP A 77 -10.37 13.16 10.28
N GLY A 78 -9.50 13.38 11.26
CA GLY A 78 -9.47 14.62 11.99
C GLY A 78 -9.22 15.81 11.07
N ALA A 79 -9.95 16.93 11.30
CA ALA A 79 -9.82 18.16 10.50
C ALA A 79 -8.39 18.74 10.46
N ASP A 80 -7.55 18.32 11.39
CA ASP A 80 -6.15 18.68 11.53
C ASP A 80 -5.18 17.71 10.85
N THR A 81 -5.69 16.70 10.15
CA THR A 81 -4.86 15.67 9.51
C THR A 81 -3.93 16.28 8.45
N GLN A 82 -2.66 15.99 8.58
CA GLN A 82 -1.59 16.41 7.70
C GLN A 82 -0.55 15.29 7.53
N VAL A 83 0.38 15.45 6.59
CA VAL A 83 1.43 14.47 6.34
C VAL A 83 2.73 14.91 6.98
N PHE A 84 3.32 14.00 7.76
CA PHE A 84 4.66 14.11 8.30
C PHE A 84 5.61 13.16 7.58
N TYR A 85 6.91 13.42 7.68
CA TYR A 85 7.94 12.52 7.23
C TYR A 85 9.16 12.58 8.15
N SER A 86 9.97 11.54 8.09
CA SER A 86 11.28 11.45 8.73
C SER A 86 12.27 10.75 7.79
N ARG A 87 13.56 10.83 8.12
CA ARG A 87 14.65 10.27 7.33
C ARG A 87 15.62 9.52 8.23
N SER A 88 16.27 8.50 7.67
CA SER A 88 17.29 7.72 8.35
C SER A 88 18.47 7.41 7.41
N LEU A 89 19.70 7.44 7.94
CA LEU A 89 20.90 7.01 7.22
C LEU A 89 21.15 5.50 7.28
N ASN A 90 20.57 4.82 8.26
CA ASN A 90 20.85 3.42 8.56
C ASN A 90 19.60 2.55 8.74
N GLY A 91 18.41 3.14 8.61
CA GLY A 91 17.12 2.47 8.84
C GLY A 91 16.80 2.20 10.31
N LYS A 92 17.69 2.55 11.24
CA LYS A 92 17.58 2.31 12.69
C LYS A 92 17.29 3.61 13.44
N ASP A 93 18.11 4.62 13.19
CA ASP A 93 18.05 5.93 13.83
C ASP A 93 17.33 6.91 12.89
N TRP A 94 16.23 7.49 13.36
CA TRP A 94 15.36 8.36 12.58
C TRP A 94 15.46 9.82 13.05
N GLU A 95 15.53 10.72 12.10
CA GLU A 95 15.50 12.16 12.38
C GLU A 95 14.15 12.56 12.99
N LYS A 96 14.13 13.72 13.67
CA LYS A 96 12.88 14.28 14.19
C LYS A 96 11.88 14.48 13.05
N PRO A 97 10.58 14.12 13.23
CA PRO A 97 9.57 14.31 12.21
C PRO A 97 9.47 15.76 11.70
N MET A 98 9.32 15.90 10.40
CA MET A 98 9.14 17.15 9.69
C MET A 98 7.76 17.18 9.03
N VAL A 99 7.17 18.36 8.90
CA VAL A 99 5.88 18.53 8.21
C VAL A 99 6.11 18.53 6.70
N LEU A 100 5.48 17.59 5.99
CA LEU A 100 5.48 17.56 4.53
C LEU A 100 4.38 18.42 3.93
N THR A 101 3.17 18.34 4.50
CA THR A 101 2.02 19.15 4.10
C THR A 101 1.47 19.89 5.30
N THR A 102 1.27 21.19 5.16
CA THR A 102 0.63 21.99 6.20
C THR A 102 -0.88 21.81 6.16
N LYS A 103 -1.50 21.89 7.33
CA LYS A 103 -2.95 21.95 7.46
C LYS A 103 -3.54 23.06 6.59
N LYS A 104 -4.62 22.73 5.90
CA LYS A 104 -5.44 23.73 5.16
C LYS A 104 -6.84 23.75 5.75
N VAL A 105 -7.51 24.90 5.61
CA VAL A 105 -8.92 25.05 6.03
C VAL A 105 -9.78 24.15 5.12
N ASP A 106 -10.76 23.51 5.72
CA ASP A 106 -11.75 22.64 5.04
C ASP A 106 -11.18 21.47 4.23
N THR A 107 -9.92 21.05 4.50
CA THR A 107 -9.32 19.89 3.84
C THR A 107 -8.52 19.02 4.81
N ILE A 108 -8.61 17.71 4.58
CA ILE A 108 -7.78 16.68 5.21
C ILE A 108 -6.70 16.29 4.20
N THR A 109 -5.45 16.16 4.63
CA THR A 109 -4.38 15.69 3.75
C THR A 109 -3.78 14.39 4.30
N THR A 110 -3.84 13.32 3.50
CA THR A 110 -3.33 12.00 3.87
C THR A 110 -2.10 11.62 3.03
N SER A 111 -1.33 10.64 3.51
CA SER A 111 -0.13 10.14 2.85
C SER A 111 -0.48 9.45 1.52
N GLY A 112 0.18 9.82 0.44
CA GLY A 112 0.07 9.21 -0.90
C GLY A 112 1.31 8.39 -1.30
N GLY A 113 2.33 8.30 -0.43
CA GLY A 113 3.55 7.54 -0.69
C GLY A 113 4.61 8.32 -1.47
N TRP A 114 5.58 7.58 -1.99
CA TRP A 114 6.79 8.11 -2.59
C TRP A 114 7.05 7.53 -3.98
N TRP A 115 7.79 8.30 -4.77
CA TRP A 115 8.47 7.84 -5.97
C TRP A 115 9.78 8.61 -6.14
N SER A 116 10.69 8.10 -6.98
CA SER A 116 11.88 8.86 -7.36
C SER A 116 12.29 8.58 -8.80
N HIS A 117 12.83 9.60 -9.46
CA HIS A 117 13.46 9.46 -10.77
C HIS A 117 14.72 10.33 -10.83
N GLY A 118 15.86 9.71 -11.13
CA GLY A 118 17.16 10.39 -11.11
C GLY A 118 17.46 11.01 -9.74
N ASP A 119 17.73 12.30 -9.71
CA ASP A 119 18.00 13.09 -8.50
C ASP A 119 16.75 13.70 -7.87
N LEU A 120 15.56 13.32 -8.31
CA LEU A 120 14.30 13.89 -7.87
C LEU A 120 13.51 12.89 -7.01
N LEU A 121 13.18 13.27 -5.78
CA LEU A 121 12.24 12.60 -4.90
C LEU A 121 10.86 13.23 -5.07
N ILE A 122 9.85 12.40 -5.26
CA ILE A 122 8.45 12.77 -5.39
C ILE A 122 7.70 12.30 -4.14
N ALA A 123 7.00 13.21 -3.47
CA ALA A 123 6.10 12.93 -2.36
C ALA A 123 4.66 13.16 -2.81
N TYR A 124 3.87 12.09 -2.87
CA TYR A 124 2.44 12.19 -3.12
C TYR A 124 1.67 12.42 -1.82
N SER A 125 0.58 13.16 -1.92
CA SER A 125 -0.39 13.36 -0.85
C SER A 125 -1.79 13.40 -1.43
N CYS A 126 -2.75 12.88 -0.67
CA CYS A 126 -4.16 12.85 -1.04
C CYS A 126 -4.90 13.96 -0.30
N VAL A 127 -5.62 14.79 -1.03
CA VAL A 127 -6.38 15.92 -0.49
C VAL A 127 -7.86 15.57 -0.53
N TRP A 128 -8.52 15.70 0.63
CA TRP A 128 -9.93 15.40 0.82
C TRP A 128 -10.66 16.63 1.33
N PRO A 129 -11.90 16.91 0.88
CA PRO A 129 -12.75 17.90 1.54
C PRO A 129 -13.07 17.44 2.98
N GLU A 130 -13.05 18.35 3.92
CA GLU A 130 -13.37 18.06 5.32
C GLU A 130 -14.85 17.71 5.54
N LYS A 131 -15.74 18.26 4.71
CA LYS A 131 -17.18 18.06 4.84
C LYS A 131 -17.56 16.59 4.63
N THR A 132 -17.96 15.98 5.74
CA THR A 132 -18.50 14.61 5.79
C THR A 132 -19.92 14.55 5.27
N GLY A 133 -20.33 13.40 4.70
CA GLY A 133 -21.72 13.11 4.29
C GLY A 133 -21.96 13.08 2.79
N VAL A 134 -21.05 13.57 1.98
CA VAL A 134 -20.98 13.30 0.54
C VAL A 134 -19.76 12.43 0.31
N PHE A 135 -19.80 11.45 -0.58
CA PHE A 135 -18.61 10.74 -1.02
C PHE A 135 -17.52 11.76 -1.34
N LYS A 136 -16.46 11.71 -0.57
CA LYS A 136 -15.38 12.69 -0.59
C LYS A 136 -14.84 12.80 -2.01
N GLN A 137 -14.83 13.98 -2.58
CA GLN A 137 -14.17 14.23 -3.86
C GLN A 137 -12.69 14.51 -3.57
N GLY A 138 -11.91 13.43 -3.46
CA GLY A 138 -10.49 13.53 -3.23
C GLY A 138 -9.69 13.58 -4.54
N PHE A 139 -8.51 14.20 -4.49
CA PHE A 139 -7.55 14.22 -5.57
C PHE A 139 -6.12 14.12 -5.04
N THR A 140 -5.20 13.77 -5.93
CA THR A 140 -3.79 13.59 -5.58
C THR A 140 -2.96 14.80 -5.98
N ILE A 141 -2.13 15.25 -5.05
CA ILE A 141 -1.09 16.26 -5.28
C ILE A 141 0.28 15.64 -5.07
N TYR A 142 1.30 16.30 -5.60
CA TYR A 142 2.69 15.97 -5.35
C TYR A 142 3.53 17.20 -4.99
N LYS A 143 4.64 16.93 -4.33
CA LYS A 143 5.79 17.85 -4.16
C LYS A 143 7.04 17.14 -4.63
N THR A 144 8.04 17.90 -5.03
CA THR A 144 9.35 17.36 -5.43
C THR A 144 10.46 17.97 -4.59
N SER A 145 11.53 17.18 -4.39
CA SER A 145 12.73 17.62 -3.71
C SER A 145 13.95 16.92 -4.30
N LYS A 146 15.11 17.60 -4.31
CA LYS A 146 16.40 17.01 -4.68
C LYS A 146 17.22 16.56 -3.48
N ASP A 147 16.92 17.06 -2.30
CA ASP A 147 17.68 16.81 -1.07
C ASP A 147 16.82 16.20 0.06
N GLY A 148 15.51 16.06 -0.19
CA GLY A 148 14.55 15.57 0.79
C GLY A 148 14.32 16.53 1.98
N ILE A 149 14.67 17.80 1.84
CA ILE A 149 14.49 18.86 2.83
C ILE A 149 13.71 20.03 2.24
N HIS A 150 14.17 20.52 1.08
CA HIS A 150 13.56 21.65 0.39
C HIS A 150 12.55 21.14 -0.64
N TRP A 151 11.30 21.48 -0.44
CA TRP A 151 10.18 20.97 -1.23
C TRP A 151 9.58 22.06 -2.13
N SER A 152 9.22 21.67 -3.34
CA SER A 152 8.46 22.53 -4.25
C SER A 152 7.08 22.88 -3.68
N ALA A 153 6.41 23.86 -4.29
CA ALA A 153 4.97 24.03 -4.12
C ALA A 153 4.21 22.78 -4.58
N SER A 154 3.08 22.48 -3.92
CA SER A 154 2.22 21.37 -4.29
C SER A 154 1.56 21.61 -5.66
N LYS A 155 1.49 20.55 -6.48
CA LYS A 155 0.79 20.54 -7.78
C LYS A 155 -0.10 19.30 -7.89
N PRO A 156 -1.20 19.31 -8.64
CA PRO A 156 -2.00 18.11 -8.91
C PRO A 156 -1.22 17.14 -9.80
N VAL A 157 -1.42 15.85 -9.55
CA VAL A 157 -1.07 14.79 -10.50
C VAL A 157 -2.04 14.85 -11.67
N THR A 158 -1.54 14.72 -12.92
CA THR A 158 -2.36 14.90 -14.12
C THR A 158 -2.47 13.65 -14.98
N ASN A 159 -3.60 13.51 -15.66
CA ASN A 159 -3.85 12.49 -16.66
C ASN A 159 -3.18 12.82 -18.00
N SER A 160 -3.40 12.00 -19.03
CA SER A 160 -2.86 12.17 -20.38
C SER A 160 -3.44 13.39 -21.13
N PHE A 161 -4.45 14.03 -20.60
CA PHE A 161 -5.05 15.27 -21.14
C PHE A 161 -4.59 16.53 -20.37
N ASN A 162 -3.60 16.38 -19.45
CA ASN A 162 -3.13 17.43 -18.54
C ASN A 162 -4.20 17.94 -17.55
N GLU A 163 -5.21 17.11 -17.26
CA GLU A 163 -6.24 17.41 -16.27
C GLU A 163 -5.90 16.71 -14.94
N PRO A 164 -6.28 17.29 -13.79
CA PRO A 164 -6.10 16.61 -12.50
C PRO A 164 -6.77 15.25 -12.47
N VAL A 165 -6.10 14.25 -11.89
CA VAL A 165 -6.70 12.95 -11.62
C VAL A 165 -7.59 13.07 -10.37
N TRP A 166 -8.92 12.96 -10.56
CA TRP A 166 -9.90 13.00 -9.48
C TRP A 166 -9.99 11.64 -8.80
N GLY A 167 -8.94 11.31 -8.07
CA GLY A 167 -8.78 10.05 -7.36
C GLY A 167 -7.63 10.13 -6.38
N ILE A 168 -7.66 9.23 -5.41
CA ILE A 168 -6.65 9.11 -4.37
C ILE A 168 -5.63 8.08 -4.81
N ILE A 169 -4.35 8.48 -4.93
CA ILE A 169 -3.28 7.57 -5.30
C ILE A 169 -3.04 6.54 -4.20
N GLU A 170 -2.87 5.28 -4.59
CA GLU A 170 -2.40 4.26 -3.66
C GLU A 170 -0.92 4.49 -3.31
N GLN A 171 -0.57 4.20 -2.08
CA GLN A 171 0.79 4.37 -1.54
C GLN A 171 1.81 3.36 -2.12
N ASP A 172 1.60 2.90 -3.34
CA ASP A 172 2.36 1.83 -3.96
C ASP A 172 2.54 2.06 -5.47
N VAL A 173 3.43 2.97 -5.84
CA VAL A 173 3.83 3.19 -7.22
C VAL A 173 4.96 2.22 -7.56
N HIS A 174 4.81 1.49 -8.67
CA HIS A 174 5.80 0.53 -9.15
C HIS A 174 6.26 0.85 -10.56
N ALA A 175 7.57 0.69 -10.80
CA ALA A 175 8.12 0.66 -12.14
C ALA A 175 8.10 -0.75 -12.70
N LEU A 176 7.59 -0.91 -13.92
CA LEU A 176 7.72 -2.13 -14.70
C LEU A 176 9.13 -2.23 -15.32
N PRO A 177 9.58 -3.41 -15.72
CA PRO A 177 10.86 -3.57 -16.44
C PRO A 177 10.97 -2.72 -17.71
N THR A 178 9.85 -2.33 -18.31
CA THR A 178 9.76 -1.43 -19.48
C THR A 178 10.03 0.03 -19.14
N GLY A 179 10.11 0.40 -17.84
CA GLY A 179 10.19 1.78 -17.37
C GLY A 179 8.82 2.44 -17.15
N ARG A 180 7.72 1.81 -17.59
CA ARG A 180 6.35 2.26 -17.30
C ARG A 180 6.09 2.21 -15.80
N LEU A 181 5.38 3.20 -15.26
CA LEU A 181 4.90 3.19 -13.88
C LEU A 181 3.46 2.73 -13.85
N ILE A 182 3.13 1.96 -12.82
CA ILE A 182 1.76 1.56 -12.50
C ILE A 182 1.40 1.96 -11.08
N THR A 183 0.12 2.24 -10.85
CA THR A 183 -0.48 2.44 -9.53
C THR A 183 -1.99 2.23 -9.62
N VAL A 184 -2.69 2.39 -8.52
CA VAL A 184 -4.16 2.54 -8.51
C VAL A 184 -4.50 3.93 -8.03
N PHE A 185 -5.47 4.56 -8.67
CA PHE A 185 -6.21 5.64 -8.07
C PHE A 185 -7.59 5.12 -7.63
N HIS A 186 -7.94 5.40 -6.39
CA HIS A 186 -9.29 5.19 -5.91
C HIS A 186 -10.14 6.38 -6.37
N MET A 187 -10.82 6.19 -7.52
CA MET A 187 -11.59 7.23 -8.18
C MET A 187 -12.83 7.61 -7.39
N GLN A 188 -13.24 8.85 -7.51
CA GLN A 188 -14.37 9.42 -6.78
C GLN A 188 -15.57 9.64 -7.70
N PRO A 189 -16.79 9.44 -7.20
CA PRO A 189 -17.16 8.97 -5.87
C PRO A 189 -17.01 7.45 -5.71
N GLY A 190 -16.99 6.96 -4.47
CA GLY A 190 -17.08 5.52 -4.18
C GLY A 190 -15.73 4.82 -3.99
N LEU A 191 -14.60 5.53 -4.02
CA LEU A 191 -13.26 4.94 -3.90
C LEU A 191 -13.06 3.79 -4.91
N ILE A 192 -13.49 3.97 -6.15
CA ILE A 192 -13.44 2.92 -7.17
C ILE A 192 -11.99 2.64 -7.53
N ALA A 193 -11.52 1.45 -7.17
CA ALA A 193 -10.16 1.00 -7.49
C ALA A 193 -9.98 0.91 -9.00
N THR A 194 -9.23 1.84 -9.56
CA THR A 194 -8.95 1.91 -10.99
C THR A 194 -7.43 1.84 -11.19
N PRO A 195 -6.91 0.81 -11.86
CA PRO A 195 -5.51 0.75 -12.23
C PRO A 195 -5.16 1.91 -13.16
N PHE A 196 -3.99 2.48 -12.97
CA PHE A 196 -3.44 3.50 -13.85
C PHE A 196 -2.01 3.17 -14.22
N TYR A 197 -1.59 3.62 -15.38
CA TYR A 197 -0.22 3.53 -15.85
C TYR A 197 0.22 4.84 -16.50
N THR A 198 1.53 5.10 -16.47
CA THR A 198 2.13 6.22 -17.18
C THR A 198 3.51 5.85 -17.71
N ASP A 199 3.87 6.41 -18.86
CA ASP A 199 5.21 6.33 -19.43
C ASP A 199 6.06 7.57 -19.05
N ASP A 200 5.51 8.49 -18.23
CA ASP A 200 6.28 9.56 -17.58
C ASP A 200 7.10 8.96 -16.41
N PRO A 201 8.43 8.87 -16.51
CA PRO A 201 9.25 8.21 -15.49
C PRO A 201 9.27 8.98 -14.16
N VAL A 202 8.85 10.26 -14.16
CA VAL A 202 8.70 11.06 -12.93
C VAL A 202 7.41 10.73 -12.20
N GLY A 203 6.41 10.18 -12.91
CA GLY A 203 5.15 9.72 -12.30
C GLY A 203 4.20 10.84 -11.86
N ILE A 204 4.35 12.04 -12.39
CA ILE A 204 3.53 13.20 -12.00
C ILE A 204 2.47 13.58 -13.04
N SER A 205 2.59 13.04 -14.26
CA SER A 205 1.76 13.39 -15.40
C SER A 205 1.50 12.20 -16.33
N GLY A 206 0.66 12.39 -17.34
CA GLY A 206 0.44 11.41 -18.39
C GLY A 206 -0.27 10.13 -17.95
N TRP A 207 -0.86 10.09 -16.78
CA TRP A 207 -1.53 8.93 -16.26
C TRP A 207 -2.75 8.54 -17.09
N LYS A 208 -2.84 7.27 -17.47
CA LYS A 208 -3.93 6.66 -18.23
C LYS A 208 -4.61 5.60 -17.40
N ALA A 209 -5.92 5.56 -17.40
CA ALA A 209 -6.69 4.51 -16.75
C ALA A 209 -6.51 3.18 -17.50
N GLY A 210 -6.12 2.14 -16.79
CA GLY A 210 -6.24 0.77 -17.23
C GLY A 210 -7.68 0.26 -17.10
N ARG A 211 -7.96 -0.88 -17.68
CA ARG A 211 -9.30 -1.50 -17.67
C ARG A 211 -9.35 -2.66 -16.69
N MET A 212 -10.18 -2.51 -15.67
CA MET A 212 -10.51 -3.56 -14.71
C MET A 212 -12.00 -3.49 -14.42
N GLU A 213 -12.70 -4.60 -14.51
CA GLU A 213 -14.07 -4.71 -14.03
C GLU A 213 -14.06 -4.98 -12.53
N ASN A 214 -14.61 -4.07 -11.74
CA ASN A 214 -14.69 -4.20 -10.29
C ASN A 214 -15.81 -5.18 -9.89
N LEU A 215 -15.60 -5.86 -8.76
CA LEU A 215 -16.63 -6.69 -8.16
C LEU A 215 -17.78 -5.83 -7.63
N PRO A 216 -19.03 -6.34 -7.65
CA PRO A 216 -20.16 -5.64 -7.05
C PRO A 216 -19.90 -5.33 -5.57
N SER A 217 -20.17 -4.10 -5.16
CA SER A 217 -20.08 -3.63 -3.78
C SER A 217 -21.47 -3.35 -3.20
N LYS A 218 -21.65 -3.61 -1.90
CA LYS A 218 -22.94 -3.41 -1.21
C LYS A 218 -23.20 -1.97 -0.80
N GLU A 219 -22.16 -1.13 -0.69
CA GLU A 219 -22.23 0.22 -0.12
C GLU A 219 -21.88 1.32 -1.13
N GLY A 220 -21.90 1.03 -2.44
CA GLY A 220 -21.50 2.00 -3.48
C GLY A 220 -20.02 2.38 -3.44
N MET A 221 -19.21 1.63 -2.71
CA MET A 221 -17.75 1.76 -2.62
C MET A 221 -17.11 0.57 -3.33
N SER A 222 -15.93 0.73 -3.93
CA SER A 222 -15.18 -0.41 -4.47
C SER A 222 -14.97 -1.49 -3.39
N ARG A 223 -15.12 -2.74 -3.79
CA ARG A 223 -14.79 -3.86 -2.92
C ARG A 223 -13.29 -4.05 -2.80
N GLU A 224 -12.58 -3.79 -3.88
CA GLU A 224 -11.13 -3.83 -3.98
C GLU A 224 -10.52 -2.56 -3.41
N LEU A 225 -9.79 -2.66 -2.30
CA LEU A 225 -9.10 -1.51 -1.71
C LEU A 225 -7.62 -1.80 -1.44
N GLU A 226 -6.84 -0.72 -1.45
CA GLU A 226 -5.48 -0.70 -0.95
C GLU A 226 -4.58 -1.76 -1.61
N PRO A 227 -4.43 -1.76 -2.96
CA PRO A 227 -3.64 -2.75 -3.67
C PRO A 227 -2.14 -2.66 -3.41
N SER A 228 -1.50 -3.78 -3.64
CA SER A 228 -0.05 -3.91 -3.79
C SER A 228 0.22 -4.99 -4.85
N TRP A 229 1.44 -5.08 -5.40
CA TRP A 229 1.72 -5.94 -6.54
C TRP A 229 3.01 -6.71 -6.41
N PHE A 230 3.04 -7.82 -7.15
CA PHE A 230 4.25 -8.58 -7.41
C PHE A 230 4.23 -9.13 -8.84
N TYR A 231 5.41 -9.54 -9.32
CA TYR A 231 5.55 -10.23 -10.59
C TYR A 231 5.60 -11.73 -10.39
N ARG A 232 4.91 -12.44 -11.26
CA ARG A 232 5.09 -13.89 -11.43
C ARG A 232 6.25 -14.15 -12.37
N LYS A 233 6.81 -15.36 -12.29
CA LYS A 233 7.93 -15.81 -13.14
C LYS A 233 7.59 -15.82 -14.64
N ASP A 234 6.32 -15.91 -15.01
CA ASP A 234 5.84 -15.79 -16.40
C ASP A 234 5.74 -14.34 -16.90
N GLY A 235 6.13 -13.37 -16.09
CA GLY A 235 6.08 -11.94 -16.40
C GLY A 235 4.73 -11.28 -16.14
N ALA A 236 3.71 -12.01 -15.72
CA ALA A 236 2.43 -11.42 -15.36
C ALA A 236 2.54 -10.59 -14.07
N ILE A 237 1.79 -9.49 -14.01
CA ILE A 237 1.67 -8.65 -12.84
C ILE A 237 0.45 -9.12 -12.05
N VAL A 238 0.64 -9.40 -10.77
CA VAL A 238 -0.46 -9.72 -9.86
C VAL A 238 -0.70 -8.54 -8.92
N MET A 239 -1.93 -8.05 -8.91
CA MET A 239 -2.40 -7.02 -7.98
C MET A 239 -3.24 -7.68 -6.90
N VAL A 240 -2.89 -7.44 -5.64
CA VAL A 240 -3.54 -8.01 -4.45
C VAL A 240 -4.24 -6.91 -3.68
N PHE A 241 -5.50 -7.13 -3.29
CA PHE A 241 -6.32 -6.13 -2.60
C PHE A 241 -6.80 -6.62 -1.24
N ARG A 242 -7.08 -5.68 -0.36
CA ARG A 242 -7.98 -5.86 0.76
C ARG A 242 -9.41 -6.02 0.24
N ASP A 243 -10.15 -7.00 0.75
CA ASP A 243 -11.59 -7.13 0.48
C ASP A 243 -12.41 -6.28 1.47
N GLN A 244 -13.04 -5.22 0.96
CA GLN A 244 -13.86 -4.31 1.77
C GLN A 244 -15.14 -4.99 2.28
N ASP A 245 -15.67 -5.98 1.59
CA ASP A 245 -16.86 -6.76 1.99
C ASP A 245 -16.62 -7.74 3.14
N SER A 246 -15.42 -7.72 3.73
CA SER A 246 -15.09 -8.50 4.93
C SER A 246 -15.18 -10.03 4.74
N SER A 247 -14.73 -10.54 3.59
CA SER A 247 -14.53 -11.99 3.42
C SER A 247 -13.42 -12.53 4.32
N PHE A 248 -12.57 -11.64 4.86
CA PHE A 248 -11.33 -11.99 5.56
C PHE A 248 -10.39 -12.85 4.73
N LYS A 249 -10.44 -12.66 3.42
CA LYS A 249 -9.53 -13.21 2.41
C LYS A 249 -9.05 -12.07 1.52
N LYS A 250 -8.00 -12.32 0.75
CA LYS A 250 -7.50 -11.36 -0.24
C LYS A 250 -8.27 -11.48 -1.55
N LEU A 251 -8.38 -10.36 -2.26
CA LEU A 251 -8.73 -10.33 -3.67
C LEU A 251 -7.47 -10.18 -4.51
N ALA A 252 -7.48 -10.71 -5.72
CA ALA A 252 -6.37 -10.51 -6.65
C ALA A 252 -6.85 -10.45 -8.10
N SER A 253 -6.12 -9.69 -8.91
CA SER A 253 -6.29 -9.52 -10.36
C SER A 253 -4.94 -9.66 -11.06
N VAL A 254 -4.96 -9.99 -12.35
CA VAL A 254 -3.75 -10.24 -13.16
C VAL A 254 -3.77 -9.37 -14.41
N SER A 255 -2.61 -8.80 -14.73
CA SER A 255 -2.34 -8.17 -16.02
C SER A 255 -1.18 -8.87 -16.73
N VAL A 256 -1.30 -9.04 -18.06
CA VAL A 256 -0.26 -9.60 -18.93
C VAL A 256 0.17 -8.63 -20.03
N ASP A 257 -0.32 -7.41 -19.99
CA ASP A 257 -0.10 -6.36 -21.00
C ASP A 257 0.44 -5.05 -20.38
N ASN A 258 1.31 -5.18 -19.40
CA ASN A 258 1.95 -4.04 -18.71
C ASN A 258 0.95 -3.07 -18.05
N GLY A 259 -0.10 -3.61 -17.43
CA GLY A 259 -1.05 -2.85 -16.62
C GLY A 259 -2.17 -2.17 -17.41
N GLU A 260 -2.31 -2.43 -18.73
CA GLU A 260 -3.37 -1.83 -19.52
C GLU A 260 -4.73 -2.50 -19.29
N THR A 261 -4.74 -3.84 -19.16
CA THR A 261 -5.95 -4.59 -18.82
C THR A 261 -5.70 -5.56 -17.67
N TRP A 262 -6.75 -5.78 -16.89
CA TRP A 262 -6.73 -6.59 -15.70
C TRP A 262 -7.92 -7.55 -15.69
N THR A 263 -7.71 -8.74 -15.18
CA THR A 263 -8.82 -9.70 -14.97
C THR A 263 -9.78 -9.17 -13.92
N VAL A 264 -11.02 -9.64 -13.92
CA VAL A 264 -11.95 -9.44 -12.81
C VAL A 264 -11.31 -9.98 -11.53
N PRO A 265 -11.25 -9.21 -10.42
CA PRO A 265 -10.66 -9.67 -9.18
C PRO A 265 -11.36 -10.92 -8.65
N THR A 266 -10.58 -11.86 -8.14
CA THR A 266 -11.09 -13.11 -7.56
C THR A 266 -10.63 -13.27 -6.11
N LEU A 267 -11.43 -13.97 -5.29
CA LEU A 267 -11.01 -14.33 -3.92
C LEU A 267 -9.89 -15.35 -3.98
N ILE A 268 -8.85 -15.07 -3.20
CA ILE A 268 -7.72 -15.98 -2.97
C ILE A 268 -7.88 -16.60 -1.59
N ASP A 269 -7.63 -17.90 -1.51
CA ASP A 269 -7.73 -18.63 -0.25
C ASP A 269 -6.50 -18.37 0.65
N THR A 270 -6.35 -17.12 1.06
CA THR A 270 -5.37 -16.67 2.06
C THR A 270 -6.06 -15.80 3.09
N PRO A 271 -5.87 -16.08 4.38
CA PRO A 271 -6.48 -15.30 5.44
C PRO A 271 -6.04 -13.83 5.42
N ASP A 272 -6.92 -12.94 5.84
CA ASP A 272 -6.68 -11.51 5.95
C ASP A 272 -7.37 -10.90 7.18
N SER A 273 -6.93 -9.71 7.57
CA SER A 273 -7.53 -8.93 8.66
C SER A 273 -8.45 -7.80 8.18
N ARG A 274 -8.82 -7.77 6.91
CA ARG A 274 -9.45 -6.61 6.29
C ARG A 274 -8.59 -5.36 6.48
N ALA A 275 -7.30 -5.49 6.17
CA ALA A 275 -6.33 -4.41 6.22
C ALA A 275 -5.45 -4.41 4.97
N LYS A 276 -4.79 -3.28 4.73
CA LYS A 276 -3.78 -3.15 3.68
C LYS A 276 -2.71 -4.24 3.85
N GLN A 277 -2.18 -4.71 2.75
CA GLN A 277 -0.99 -5.55 2.64
C GLN A 277 0.13 -4.81 1.90
N SER A 278 1.33 -5.34 1.96
CA SER A 278 2.43 -5.00 1.07
C SER A 278 2.87 -6.24 0.31
N ALA A 279 3.06 -6.12 -0.99
CA ALA A 279 3.59 -7.19 -1.83
C ALA A 279 4.71 -6.67 -2.71
N GLY A 280 5.53 -7.55 -3.24
CA GLY A 280 6.65 -7.20 -4.12
C GLY A 280 7.48 -8.41 -4.48
N ASN A 281 8.63 -8.15 -5.08
CA ASN A 281 9.63 -9.17 -5.34
C ASN A 281 10.95 -8.78 -4.67
N LEU A 282 11.61 -9.76 -4.08
CA LEU A 282 13.00 -9.61 -3.63
C LEU A 282 13.92 -9.53 -4.86
N PRO A 283 15.16 -9.05 -4.72
CA PRO A 283 16.12 -9.00 -5.83
C PRO A 283 16.41 -10.37 -6.48
N THR A 284 16.15 -11.45 -5.76
CA THR A 284 16.22 -12.83 -6.27
C THR A 284 15.09 -13.20 -7.22
N GLY A 285 14.07 -12.35 -7.35
CA GLY A 285 12.82 -12.63 -8.08
C GLY A 285 11.73 -13.28 -7.22
N THR A 286 12.06 -13.74 -6.00
CA THR A 286 11.08 -14.32 -5.06
C THR A 286 9.97 -13.33 -4.75
N ALA A 287 8.73 -13.68 -5.05
CA ALA A 287 7.57 -12.89 -4.69
C ALA A 287 7.31 -12.98 -3.18
N PHE A 288 6.89 -11.86 -2.58
CA PHE A 288 6.51 -11.81 -1.18
C PHE A 288 5.20 -11.07 -0.97
N MET A 289 4.52 -11.39 0.12
CA MET A 289 3.39 -10.63 0.64
C MET A 289 3.51 -10.52 2.16
N VAL A 290 3.37 -9.29 2.67
CA VAL A 290 3.33 -8.99 4.11
C VAL A 290 1.92 -8.54 4.47
N ASN A 291 1.27 -9.24 5.40
CA ASN A 291 -0.07 -8.90 5.87
C ASN A 291 -0.33 -9.41 7.29
N ASN A 292 -1.54 -9.23 7.78
CA ASN A 292 -2.03 -9.83 9.02
C ASN A 292 -3.00 -10.98 8.67
N PRO A 293 -2.55 -12.23 8.56
CA PRO A 293 -3.38 -13.33 8.08
C PRO A 293 -4.25 -13.96 9.19
N SER A 294 -4.93 -13.12 9.97
CA SER A 294 -5.70 -13.55 11.14
C SER A 294 -7.05 -14.21 10.81
N GLY A 295 -7.57 -14.03 9.60
CA GLY A 295 -8.91 -14.50 9.24
C GLY A 295 -10.06 -13.78 9.97
N ASN A 296 -9.77 -12.66 10.63
CA ASN A 296 -10.73 -11.85 11.40
C ASN A 296 -10.24 -10.38 11.45
N LYS A 297 -10.84 -9.52 12.30
CA LYS A 297 -10.49 -8.09 12.37
C LYS A 297 -9.20 -7.76 13.14
N ASN A 298 -8.50 -8.76 13.70
CA ASN A 298 -7.26 -8.53 14.44
C ASN A 298 -6.11 -8.21 13.48
N ARG A 299 -5.38 -7.14 13.73
CA ARG A 299 -4.22 -6.73 12.93
C ARG A 299 -2.91 -7.32 13.49
N TYR A 300 -2.98 -8.54 13.94
CA TYR A 300 -1.86 -9.37 14.38
C TYR A 300 -2.18 -10.85 14.13
N PRO A 301 -1.15 -11.70 14.00
CA PRO A 301 0.26 -11.35 13.87
C PRO A 301 0.55 -10.62 12.56
N LEU A 302 1.78 -10.11 12.40
CA LEU A 302 2.32 -9.65 11.13
C LEU A 302 3.21 -10.76 10.56
N ALA A 303 2.90 -11.23 9.37
CA ALA A 303 3.61 -12.31 8.70
C ALA A 303 4.07 -11.92 7.30
N ILE A 304 5.12 -12.58 6.83
CA ILE A 304 5.56 -12.57 5.44
C ILE A 304 5.33 -13.95 4.84
N THR A 305 4.75 -14.01 3.65
CA THR A 305 4.66 -15.23 2.83
C THR A 305 5.51 -15.07 1.58
N LEU A 306 6.12 -16.17 1.13
CA LEU A 306 7.08 -16.20 0.02
C LEU A 306 6.66 -17.21 -1.05
N SER A 307 7.00 -16.89 -2.30
CA SER A 307 6.84 -17.75 -3.46
C SER A 307 8.02 -17.58 -4.42
N GLN A 308 8.63 -18.69 -4.82
CA GLN A 308 9.76 -18.66 -5.77
C GLN A 308 9.36 -18.30 -7.20
N ASP A 309 8.09 -18.47 -7.53
CA ASP A 309 7.58 -18.27 -8.91
C ASP A 309 6.38 -17.29 -8.98
N GLY A 310 5.85 -16.89 -7.84
CA GLY A 310 4.65 -16.06 -7.73
C GLY A 310 3.33 -16.79 -8.02
N PHE A 311 3.36 -18.12 -8.27
CA PHE A 311 2.15 -18.92 -8.45
C PHE A 311 1.73 -19.65 -7.19
N LEU A 312 2.69 -20.17 -6.43
CA LEU A 312 2.44 -20.87 -5.18
C LEU A 312 3.24 -20.26 -4.03
N PHE A 313 2.55 -19.68 -3.07
CA PHE A 313 3.13 -19.23 -1.81
C PHE A 313 3.14 -20.43 -0.85
N ASP A 314 4.32 -20.96 -0.59
CA ASP A 314 4.57 -22.20 0.13
C ASP A 314 5.44 -22.04 1.39
N GLN A 315 5.88 -20.81 1.68
CA GLN A 315 6.64 -20.49 2.88
C GLN A 315 6.01 -19.29 3.59
N ALA A 316 6.02 -19.31 4.92
CA ALA A 316 5.61 -18.17 5.72
C ALA A 316 6.46 -18.06 7.00
N PHE A 317 6.69 -16.81 7.41
CA PHE A 317 7.44 -16.49 8.61
C PHE A 317 6.75 -15.37 9.39
N LEU A 318 6.89 -15.43 10.70
CA LEU A 318 6.42 -14.42 11.62
C LEU A 318 7.40 -13.25 11.65
N LEU A 319 6.90 -12.03 11.45
CA LEU A 319 7.66 -10.80 11.66
C LEU A 319 7.38 -10.22 13.06
N ARG A 320 6.10 -10.25 13.48
CA ARG A 320 5.66 -9.81 14.81
C ARG A 320 4.54 -10.71 15.28
N SER A 321 4.63 -11.16 16.51
CA SER A 321 3.58 -12.00 17.13
C SER A 321 2.46 -11.14 17.73
N GLY A 322 1.36 -11.78 18.06
CA GLY A 322 0.37 -11.28 19.00
C GLY A 322 0.85 -11.45 20.47
N GLY A 323 -0.08 -11.50 21.40
CA GLY A 323 0.23 -11.79 22.80
C GLY A 323 1.15 -10.76 23.45
N THR A 324 2.23 -11.23 24.06
CA THR A 324 3.17 -10.38 24.82
C THR A 324 3.96 -9.38 23.98
N ASP A 325 4.16 -9.66 22.70
CA ASP A 325 4.86 -8.73 21.78
C ASP A 325 3.96 -7.57 21.35
N LEU A 326 2.64 -7.76 21.45
CA LEU A 326 1.68 -6.75 21.05
C LEU A 326 1.62 -5.63 22.08
N GLN A 327 2.09 -4.45 21.69
CA GLN A 327 2.02 -3.29 22.56
C GLN A 327 0.57 -2.84 22.76
N PRO A 328 0.15 -2.54 24.00
CA PRO A 328 -1.18 -2.00 24.25
C PRO A 328 -1.36 -0.64 23.56
N MET A 329 -2.60 -0.36 23.17
CA MET A 329 -2.96 0.92 22.59
C MET A 329 -2.76 2.04 23.63
N ARG A 330 -1.82 2.96 23.36
CA ARG A 330 -1.48 4.06 24.29
C ARG A 330 -2.58 5.12 24.38
N TYR A 331 -3.25 5.40 23.26
CA TYR A 331 -4.27 6.44 23.17
C TYR A 331 -5.53 5.89 22.50
N LYS A 332 -6.68 6.09 23.13
CA LYS A 332 -7.98 5.73 22.57
C LYS A 332 -8.34 6.65 21.41
N GLY A 333 -9.18 6.18 20.49
CA GLY A 333 -9.72 6.97 19.39
C GLY A 333 -10.56 6.14 18.43
N LYS A 334 -11.36 6.83 17.63
CA LYS A 334 -12.18 6.22 16.58
C LYS A 334 -11.29 5.56 15.53
N TYR A 335 -11.65 4.38 15.08
CA TYR A 335 -10.91 3.56 14.10
C TYR A 335 -9.52 3.07 14.52
N LYS A 336 -9.01 3.46 15.66
CA LYS A 336 -7.76 2.91 16.21
C LYS A 336 -7.93 1.44 16.60
N ARG A 337 -6.94 0.63 16.28
CA ARG A 337 -6.89 -0.80 16.62
C ARG A 337 -5.49 -1.19 17.05
N ALA A 338 -5.40 -2.07 18.05
CA ALA A 338 -4.14 -2.70 18.39
C ALA A 338 -3.65 -3.59 17.24
N GLY A 339 -2.35 -3.64 17.04
CA GLY A 339 -1.72 -4.49 16.03
C GLY A 339 -0.79 -3.73 15.09
N TYR A 340 -0.35 -4.43 14.06
CA TYR A 340 0.65 -4.02 13.09
C TYR A 340 -0.05 -3.65 11.79
N SER A 341 -0.60 -2.43 11.75
CA SER A 341 -1.54 -2.01 10.72
C SER A 341 -0.84 -1.48 9.47
N TYR A 342 -1.35 -1.83 8.30
CA TYR A 342 -1.01 -1.20 7.02
C TYR A 342 0.47 -1.34 6.67
N PRO A 343 1.01 -2.56 6.62
CA PRO A 343 2.41 -2.75 6.30
C PRO A 343 2.76 -2.19 4.92
N LYS A 344 3.94 -1.58 4.82
CA LYS A 344 4.57 -1.22 3.56
C LYS A 344 6.01 -1.68 3.59
N SER A 345 6.43 -2.35 2.50
CA SER A 345 7.75 -2.96 2.41
C SER A 345 8.59 -2.34 1.30
N VAL A 346 9.89 -2.24 1.51
CA VAL A 346 10.85 -1.83 0.51
C VAL A 346 12.18 -2.55 0.73
N VAL A 347 12.83 -2.97 -0.35
CA VAL A 347 14.20 -3.47 -0.29
C VAL A 347 15.17 -2.27 -0.29
N TRP A 348 16.09 -2.26 0.67
CA TRP A 348 17.17 -1.29 0.73
C TRP A 348 18.46 -1.96 1.23
N GLY A 349 19.52 -1.91 0.42
CA GLY A 349 20.71 -2.71 0.66
C GLY A 349 20.39 -4.21 0.62
N THR A 350 20.74 -4.92 1.65
CA THR A 350 20.51 -6.37 1.80
C THR A 350 19.27 -6.72 2.64
N TYR A 351 18.50 -5.72 3.06
CA TYR A 351 17.35 -5.91 3.95
C TYR A 351 16.04 -5.60 3.26
N LEU A 352 14.99 -6.30 3.67
CA LEU A 352 13.61 -5.91 3.44
C LEU A 352 13.12 -5.12 4.66
N TYR A 353 12.89 -3.82 4.46
CA TYR A 353 12.29 -2.97 5.50
C TYR A 353 10.78 -3.04 5.42
N VAL A 354 10.14 -3.27 6.55
CA VAL A 354 8.67 -3.35 6.67
C VAL A 354 8.23 -2.32 7.71
N SER A 355 7.56 -1.27 7.27
CA SER A 355 6.89 -0.32 8.17
C SER A 355 5.46 -0.76 8.48
N TYR A 356 4.91 -0.42 9.67
CA TYR A 356 3.55 -0.71 10.08
C TYR A 356 3.07 0.27 11.17
#